data_c8a4454edd08a00182adb9faf9e29a1b
#
_entry.id   c8a4454edd08a00182adb9faf9e29a1b
#
_cell.length_a   1.000
_cell.length_b   1.000
_cell.length_c   1.000
_cell.angle_alpha   90.00
_cell.angle_beta   90.00
_cell.angle_gamma   90.00
#
_symmetry.space_group_name_H-M   'P 1'
#
loop_
_entity.id
_entity.type
_entity.pdbx_description
1 polymer ?
#
loop_
_entity_poly.entity_id
_entity_poly.type
_entity_poly.pdbx_seq_one_letter_code
_entity_poly.pdbx_strand_id
1 'polypeptide(L)'
;MLLAALLALAPAAPAVAGPIAVRFPEGIVHGFLVLRSARGESLAHGEFTQTVRGDHLESALVFRFIDGSLYDETATFTQRKVFRLMAYKLVQRGPSFPKTSEVAFDRGSGRYRARAGNDTADGKLEMPEDLHNGLTGILLKNLPAGAAGSGHIVAFTPKPLLVNTTLRKEGEDRFLLGDAPRTATRYLVHLDVPGLKGVAASLMGKDPPDLRYWVATGPVPAFLKFEGEMYLKGPRWVVELAAPRWPAAPSR
;
A
#
# COMPACT_ATOMS: atom_id res chain seq x y z
N MET A 1 2.03 37.10 -41.37
CA MET A 1 1.31 35.87 -41.00
C MET A 1 1.70 35.53 -39.55
N LEU A 2 0.83 35.83 -38.58
CA LEU A 2 1.03 35.43 -37.18
C LEU A 2 0.39 34.06 -37.01
N LEU A 3 1.21 33.06 -36.64
CA LEU A 3 0.75 31.74 -36.24
C LEU A 3 0.38 31.80 -34.76
N ALA A 4 -0.91 31.80 -34.46
CA ALA A 4 -1.39 31.67 -33.10
C ALA A 4 -1.31 30.19 -32.68
N ALA A 5 -0.38 29.86 -31.77
CA ALA A 5 -0.30 28.55 -31.16
C ALA A 5 -1.45 28.41 -30.13
N LEU A 6 -2.46 27.59 -30.46
CA LEU A 6 -3.48 27.15 -29.48
C LEU A 6 -2.82 26.21 -28.47
N LEU A 7 -2.57 26.69 -27.27
CA LEU A 7 -2.27 25.80 -26.12
C LEU A 7 -3.58 25.06 -25.74
N ALA A 8 -3.67 23.78 -26.08
CA ALA A 8 -4.75 22.93 -25.59
C ALA A 8 -4.54 22.68 -24.09
N LEU A 9 -5.32 23.33 -23.24
CA LEU A 9 -5.44 22.96 -21.82
C LEU A 9 -6.07 21.57 -21.75
N ALA A 10 -5.28 20.57 -21.37
CA ALA A 10 -5.84 19.27 -21.04
C ALA A 10 -6.76 19.42 -19.79
N PRO A 11 -7.98 18.86 -19.82
CA PRO A 11 -8.86 18.94 -18.66
C PRO A 11 -8.20 18.23 -17.48
N ALA A 12 -8.15 18.89 -16.33
CA ALA A 12 -7.69 18.29 -15.07
C ALA A 12 -8.63 17.11 -14.73
N ALA A 13 -8.06 15.95 -14.45
CA ALA A 13 -8.82 14.79 -14.02
C ALA A 13 -9.60 15.13 -12.75
N PRO A 14 -10.88 14.71 -12.61
CA PRO A 14 -11.64 14.95 -11.41
C PRO A 14 -10.97 14.29 -10.21
N ALA A 15 -10.68 15.05 -9.15
CA ALA A 15 -10.14 14.55 -7.91
C ALA A 15 -11.29 14.05 -7.02
N VAL A 16 -11.22 12.80 -6.57
CA VAL A 16 -12.12 12.25 -5.55
C VAL A 16 -11.50 12.56 -4.19
N ALA A 17 -12.05 13.56 -3.52
CA ALA A 17 -11.67 13.90 -2.15
C ALA A 17 -12.47 13.05 -1.16
N GLY A 18 -11.80 12.46 -0.15
CA GLY A 18 -12.42 11.66 0.88
C GLY A 18 -12.48 10.16 0.57
N PRO A 19 -13.27 9.40 1.35
CA PRO A 19 -13.30 7.94 1.26
C PRO A 19 -13.69 7.42 -0.11
N ILE A 20 -12.95 6.45 -0.64
CA ILE A 20 -13.19 5.86 -1.96
C ILE A 20 -14.38 4.90 -1.90
N ALA A 21 -15.31 5.07 -2.83
CA ALA A 21 -16.51 4.24 -2.96
C ALA A 21 -16.16 2.78 -3.33
N VAL A 22 -16.92 1.85 -2.78
CA VAL A 22 -16.84 0.42 -3.13
C VAL A 22 -17.47 0.22 -4.50
N ARG A 23 -16.65 0.01 -5.52
CA ARG A 23 -17.06 -0.35 -6.89
C ARG A 23 -16.90 -1.83 -7.14
N PHE A 24 -15.87 -2.42 -6.57
CA PHE A 24 -15.55 -3.84 -6.62
C PHE A 24 -15.44 -4.35 -5.18
N PRO A 25 -16.50 -4.97 -4.64
CA PRO A 25 -16.45 -5.56 -3.31
C PRO A 25 -15.36 -6.62 -3.25
N GLU A 26 -14.62 -6.60 -2.16
CA GLU A 26 -13.58 -7.60 -1.90
C GLU A 26 -14.18 -8.91 -1.44
N GLY A 27 -13.54 -10.02 -1.83
CA GLY A 27 -13.90 -11.37 -1.47
C GLY A 27 -12.85 -12.08 -0.63
N ILE A 28 -12.98 -13.39 -0.50
CA ILE A 28 -11.95 -14.25 0.10
C ILE A 28 -10.79 -14.35 -0.89
N VAL A 29 -9.58 -14.09 -0.41
CA VAL A 29 -8.35 -14.14 -1.20
C VAL A 29 -7.29 -14.93 -0.44
N HIS A 30 -6.53 -15.71 -1.18
CA HIS A 30 -5.27 -16.28 -0.73
C HIS A 30 -4.28 -16.18 -1.88
N GLY A 31 -3.20 -15.44 -1.68
CA GLY A 31 -2.18 -15.17 -2.70
C GLY A 31 -0.78 -15.32 -2.15
N PHE A 32 0.14 -15.77 -3.00
CA PHE A 32 1.56 -15.86 -2.70
C PHE A 32 2.31 -14.71 -3.37
N LEU A 33 3.31 -14.20 -2.67
CA LEU A 33 4.07 -13.03 -3.06
C LEU A 33 5.57 -13.31 -2.97
N VAL A 34 6.33 -12.59 -3.77
CA VAL A 34 7.79 -12.50 -3.64
C VAL A 34 8.15 -11.06 -3.39
N LEU A 35 9.00 -10.82 -2.41
CA LEU A 35 9.61 -9.53 -2.15
C LEU A 35 11.06 -9.55 -2.65
N ARG A 36 11.42 -8.57 -3.47
CA ARG A 36 12.73 -8.43 -4.10
C ARG A 36 13.39 -7.11 -3.75
N SER A 37 14.72 -7.09 -3.82
CA SER A 37 15.47 -5.84 -3.86
C SER A 37 15.22 -5.09 -5.17
N ALA A 38 15.61 -3.81 -5.24
CA ALA A 38 15.58 -3.04 -6.49
C ALA A 38 16.48 -3.63 -7.60
N ARG A 39 17.41 -4.54 -7.25
CA ARG A 39 18.27 -5.28 -8.20
C ARG A 39 17.67 -6.61 -8.64
N GLY A 40 16.47 -6.97 -8.16
CA GLY A 40 15.78 -8.21 -8.50
C GLY A 40 16.12 -9.42 -7.61
N GLU A 41 16.98 -9.27 -6.60
CA GLU A 41 17.32 -10.34 -5.67
C GLU A 41 16.12 -10.71 -4.80
N SER A 42 15.80 -11.99 -4.65
CA SER A 42 14.71 -12.45 -3.79
C SER A 42 15.12 -12.29 -2.33
N LEU A 43 14.36 -11.50 -1.57
CA LEU A 43 14.62 -11.21 -0.16
C LEU A 43 13.67 -11.94 0.78
N ALA A 44 12.40 -12.12 0.37
CA ALA A 44 11.39 -12.77 1.18
C ALA A 44 10.31 -13.45 0.34
N HIS A 45 9.67 -14.45 0.95
CA HIS A 45 8.43 -15.04 0.47
C HIS A 45 7.27 -14.48 1.28
N GLY A 46 6.19 -14.10 0.59
CA GLY A 46 5.02 -13.48 1.17
C GLY A 46 3.76 -14.30 0.97
N GLU A 47 2.86 -14.10 1.89
CA GLU A 47 1.51 -14.66 1.85
C GLU A 47 0.51 -13.54 2.18
N PHE A 48 -0.48 -13.40 1.33
CA PHE A 48 -1.61 -12.49 1.53
C PHE A 48 -2.88 -13.31 1.69
N THR A 49 -3.56 -13.11 2.79
CA THR A 49 -4.87 -13.71 3.04
C THR A 49 -5.91 -12.62 3.29
N GLN A 50 -7.14 -12.86 2.85
CA GLN A 50 -8.26 -11.99 3.10
C GLN A 50 -9.50 -12.84 3.38
N THR A 51 -10.18 -12.53 4.46
CA THR A 51 -11.43 -13.17 4.85
C THR A 51 -12.56 -12.16 4.92
N VAL A 52 -13.79 -12.62 4.65
CA VAL A 52 -14.98 -11.76 4.63
C VAL A 52 -16.03 -12.32 5.56
N ARG A 53 -16.59 -11.46 6.43
CA ARG A 53 -17.73 -11.78 7.30
C ARG A 53 -18.75 -10.65 7.19
N GLY A 54 -19.76 -10.86 6.35
CA GLY A 54 -20.72 -9.79 6.01
C GLY A 54 -20.03 -8.65 5.27
N ASP A 55 -20.06 -7.46 5.82
CA ASP A 55 -19.38 -6.28 5.29
C ASP A 55 -18.00 -6.02 5.91
N HIS A 56 -17.58 -6.86 6.84
CA HIS A 56 -16.27 -6.78 7.49
C HIS A 56 -15.26 -7.68 6.78
N LEU A 57 -14.09 -7.13 6.53
CA LEU A 57 -12.95 -7.81 5.93
C LEU A 57 -11.77 -7.73 6.87
N GLU A 58 -11.01 -8.81 6.91
CA GLU A 58 -9.70 -8.86 7.53
C GLU A 58 -8.70 -9.31 6.48
N SER A 59 -7.67 -8.51 6.26
CA SER A 59 -6.53 -8.85 5.40
C SER A 59 -5.28 -9.01 6.25
N ALA A 60 -4.47 -10.02 5.92
CA ALA A 60 -3.15 -10.24 6.51
C ALA A 60 -2.12 -10.41 5.40
N LEU A 61 -1.01 -9.68 5.54
CA LEU A 61 0.15 -9.74 4.66
C LEU A 61 1.37 -10.10 5.49
N VAL A 62 1.98 -11.25 5.21
CA VAL A 62 3.14 -11.73 5.95
C VAL A 62 4.30 -11.96 4.98
N PHE A 63 5.45 -11.34 5.23
CA PHE A 63 6.71 -11.66 4.56
C PHE A 63 7.68 -12.33 5.54
N ARG A 64 8.19 -13.48 5.15
CA ARG A 64 9.28 -14.19 5.83
C ARG A 64 10.55 -14.04 5.00
N PHE A 65 11.50 -13.28 5.53
CA PHE A 65 12.76 -12.98 4.86
C PHE A 65 13.75 -14.13 4.96
N ILE A 66 14.64 -14.21 3.98
CA ILE A 66 15.71 -15.22 3.94
C ILE A 66 16.69 -15.02 5.12
N ASP A 67 16.87 -13.78 5.58
CA ASP A 67 17.71 -13.43 6.74
C ASP A 67 17.04 -13.66 8.10
N GLY A 68 15.82 -14.23 8.13
CA GLY A 68 15.04 -14.47 9.35
C GLY A 68 14.18 -13.28 9.79
N SER A 69 14.19 -12.16 9.06
CA SER A 69 13.32 -11.03 9.33
C SER A 69 11.84 -11.37 9.08
N LEU A 70 10.97 -10.64 9.73
CA LEU A 70 9.51 -10.77 9.62
C LEU A 70 8.86 -9.40 9.39
N TYR A 71 7.98 -9.33 8.40
CA TYR A 71 6.97 -8.29 8.22
C TYR A 71 5.60 -8.95 8.34
N ASP A 72 4.76 -8.47 9.27
CA ASP A 72 3.44 -9.02 9.52
C ASP A 72 2.46 -7.85 9.69
N GLU A 73 1.57 -7.68 8.72
CA GLU A 73 0.60 -6.59 8.65
C GLU A 73 -0.81 -7.17 8.62
N THR A 74 -1.68 -6.64 9.48
CA THR A 74 -3.11 -6.99 9.48
C THR A 74 -3.94 -5.72 9.44
N ALA A 75 -4.96 -5.68 8.58
CA ALA A 75 -5.93 -4.59 8.51
C ALA A 75 -7.35 -5.15 8.53
N THR A 76 -8.19 -4.57 9.41
CA THR A 76 -9.63 -4.86 9.44
C THR A 76 -10.37 -3.64 8.92
N PHE A 77 -11.32 -3.84 8.01
CA PHE A 77 -12.07 -2.73 7.41
C PHE A 77 -13.50 -3.15 7.05
N THR A 78 -14.34 -2.16 6.77
CA THR A 78 -15.69 -2.37 6.25
C THR A 78 -15.77 -1.93 4.79
N GLN A 79 -16.68 -2.57 4.03
CA GLN A 79 -16.94 -2.30 2.61
C GLN A 79 -18.43 -2.10 2.32
N ARG A 80 -19.11 -1.22 3.05
CA ARG A 80 -20.55 -0.96 2.77
C ARG A 80 -20.75 -0.10 1.53
N LYS A 81 -20.55 1.21 1.67
CA LYS A 81 -20.60 2.20 0.57
C LYS A 81 -19.21 2.68 0.21
N VAL A 82 -18.35 2.78 1.22
CA VAL A 82 -16.94 3.16 1.13
C VAL A 82 -16.11 2.18 1.91
N PHE A 83 -14.82 2.08 1.59
CA PHE A 83 -13.87 1.36 2.42
C PHE A 83 -13.51 2.21 3.63
N ARG A 84 -13.58 1.62 4.81
CA ARG A 84 -13.28 2.28 6.07
C ARG A 84 -12.41 1.39 6.93
N LEU A 85 -11.21 1.84 7.23
CA LEU A 85 -10.28 1.13 8.11
C LEU A 85 -10.79 1.17 9.56
N MET A 86 -10.93 -0.01 10.16
CA MET A 86 -11.42 -0.18 11.54
C MET A 86 -10.28 -0.46 12.50
N ALA A 87 -9.34 -1.32 12.12
CA ALA A 87 -8.17 -1.65 12.93
C ALA A 87 -6.97 -1.95 12.04
N TYR A 88 -5.79 -1.72 12.58
CA TYR A 88 -4.53 -1.98 11.90
C TYR A 88 -3.48 -2.47 12.89
N LYS A 89 -2.67 -3.42 12.47
CA LYS A 89 -1.50 -3.90 13.19
C LYS A 89 -0.37 -4.15 12.23
N LEU A 90 0.85 -3.77 12.63
CA LEU A 90 2.08 -4.04 11.91
C LEU A 90 3.16 -4.50 12.90
N VAL A 91 3.86 -5.56 12.54
CA VAL A 91 5.08 -6.03 13.22
C VAL A 91 6.21 -6.13 12.19
N GLN A 92 7.32 -5.48 12.51
CA GLN A 92 8.56 -5.56 11.72
C GLN A 92 9.71 -5.90 12.67
N ARG A 93 10.47 -6.95 12.37
CA ARG A 93 11.60 -7.38 13.19
C ARG A 93 12.64 -8.12 12.37
N GLY A 94 13.87 -8.13 12.85
CA GLY A 94 15.01 -8.85 12.27
C GLY A 94 15.96 -7.95 11.47
N PRO A 95 17.02 -8.50 10.89
CA PRO A 95 18.12 -7.75 10.27
C PRO A 95 17.75 -6.82 9.12
N SER A 96 16.67 -7.13 8.37
CA SER A 96 16.19 -6.28 7.28
C SER A 96 15.55 -4.97 7.75
N PHE A 97 15.32 -4.80 9.05
CA PHE A 97 14.72 -3.61 9.64
C PHE A 97 15.68 -2.93 10.62
N PRO A 98 15.79 -1.58 10.63
CA PRO A 98 16.71 -0.86 11.50
C PRO A 98 16.37 -1.00 12.98
N LYS A 99 15.09 -1.25 13.29
CA LYS A 99 14.56 -1.47 14.64
C LYS A 99 13.39 -2.43 14.57
N THR A 100 13.24 -3.26 15.60
CA THR A 100 11.97 -3.95 15.82
C THR A 100 10.89 -2.92 16.06
N SER A 101 9.79 -3.00 15.31
CA SER A 101 8.63 -2.14 15.49
C SER A 101 7.34 -2.92 15.57
N GLU A 102 6.48 -2.49 16.45
CA GLU A 102 5.09 -2.95 16.60
C GLU A 102 4.18 -1.75 16.65
N VAL A 103 3.15 -1.77 15.85
CA VAL A 103 2.15 -0.72 15.79
C VAL A 103 0.77 -1.35 15.78
N ALA A 104 -0.13 -0.81 16.56
CA ALA A 104 -1.54 -1.17 16.49
C ALA A 104 -2.40 0.07 16.76
N PHE A 105 -3.50 0.20 16.04
CA PHE A 105 -4.53 1.17 16.35
C PHE A 105 -5.92 0.61 16.01
N ASP A 106 -6.92 1.13 16.70
CA ASP A 106 -8.30 0.68 16.62
C ASP A 106 -9.24 1.88 16.62
N ARG A 107 -10.10 1.98 15.62
CA ARG A 107 -11.03 3.09 15.44
C ARG A 107 -12.13 3.11 16.48
N GLY A 108 -12.59 1.94 16.93
CA GLY A 108 -13.67 1.85 17.90
C GLY A 108 -13.29 2.45 19.24
N SER A 109 -12.06 2.22 19.70
CA SER A 109 -11.52 2.80 20.92
C SER A 109 -10.87 4.17 20.73
N GLY A 110 -10.51 4.55 19.50
CA GLY A 110 -9.74 5.75 19.19
C GLY A 110 -8.33 5.72 19.76
N ARG A 111 -7.75 4.53 19.97
CA ARG A 111 -6.44 4.37 20.62
C ARG A 111 -5.41 3.79 19.69
N TYR A 112 -4.15 4.14 19.96
CA TYR A 112 -2.99 3.50 19.34
C TYR A 112 -2.00 3.03 20.40
N ARG A 113 -1.16 2.07 20.02
CA ARG A 113 0.07 1.66 20.70
C ARG A 113 1.15 1.46 19.66
N ALA A 114 2.34 1.97 19.92
CA ALA A 114 3.49 1.81 19.05
C ALA A 114 4.74 1.53 19.87
N ARG A 115 5.62 0.67 19.33
CA ARG A 115 6.95 0.39 19.84
C ARG A 115 7.95 0.45 18.68
N ALA A 116 9.09 1.09 18.89
CA ALA A 116 10.20 1.13 17.94
C ALA A 116 11.53 0.96 18.70
N GLY A 117 12.08 -0.26 18.70
CA GLY A 117 13.19 -0.63 19.57
C GLY A 117 12.77 -0.57 21.04
N ASN A 118 13.42 0.28 21.83
CA ASN A 118 13.11 0.50 23.25
C ASN A 118 12.08 1.62 23.48
N ASP A 119 11.79 2.41 22.46
CA ASP A 119 10.85 3.52 22.55
C ASP A 119 9.41 3.00 22.44
N THR A 120 8.54 3.45 23.34
CA THR A 120 7.10 3.13 23.33
C THR A 120 6.28 4.40 23.34
N ALA A 121 5.13 4.37 22.66
CA ALA A 121 4.13 5.42 22.72
C ALA A 121 2.74 4.80 22.64
N ASP A 122 1.81 5.33 23.43
CA ASP A 122 0.41 5.01 23.36
C ASP A 122 -0.44 6.25 23.62
N GLY A 123 -1.69 6.23 23.21
CA GLY A 123 -2.57 7.36 23.40
C GLY A 123 -3.82 7.30 22.55
N LYS A 124 -4.43 8.47 22.38
CA LYS A 124 -5.55 8.66 21.44
C LYS A 124 -5.01 9.00 20.05
N LEU A 125 -5.67 8.49 19.03
CA LEU A 125 -5.41 8.78 17.62
C LEU A 125 -6.73 9.20 16.97
N GLU A 126 -6.76 10.42 16.48
CA GLU A 126 -7.82 10.85 15.57
C GLU A 126 -7.62 10.19 14.21
N MET A 127 -8.62 9.43 13.76
CA MET A 127 -8.55 8.64 12.53
C MET A 127 -9.48 9.24 11.49
N PRO A 128 -8.97 9.92 10.46
CA PRO A 128 -9.77 10.36 9.33
C PRO A 128 -10.57 9.22 8.70
N GLU A 129 -11.71 9.54 8.09
CA GLU A 129 -12.56 8.54 7.45
C GLU A 129 -11.88 7.85 6.25
N ASP A 130 -10.96 8.54 5.60
CA ASP A 130 -10.18 8.11 4.44
C ASP A 130 -8.80 7.53 4.81
N LEU A 131 -8.60 7.15 6.09
CA LEU A 131 -7.39 6.47 6.53
C LEU A 131 -7.30 5.08 5.89
N HIS A 132 -6.12 4.75 5.28
CA HIS A 132 -6.01 3.56 4.44
C HIS A 132 -4.74 2.71 4.62
N ASN A 133 -4.12 2.73 5.81
CA ASN A 133 -3.04 1.79 6.11
C ASN A 133 -3.45 0.35 5.77
N GLY A 134 -2.62 -0.38 5.02
CA GLY A 134 -2.92 -1.73 4.55
C GLY A 134 -4.00 -1.85 3.47
N LEU A 135 -4.65 -0.74 3.07
CA LEU A 135 -5.77 -0.75 2.11
C LEU A 135 -5.43 -0.14 0.74
N THR A 136 -4.27 0.47 0.57
CA THR A 136 -3.94 1.25 -0.64
C THR A 136 -4.20 0.49 -1.94
N GLY A 137 -3.77 -0.77 -2.02
CA GLY A 137 -4.00 -1.61 -3.20
C GLY A 137 -5.49 -1.84 -3.50
N ILE A 138 -6.33 -1.97 -2.46
CA ILE A 138 -7.78 -2.11 -2.58
C ILE A 138 -8.41 -0.81 -3.07
N LEU A 139 -7.98 0.33 -2.52
CA LEU A 139 -8.50 1.63 -2.95
C LEU A 139 -8.18 1.89 -4.43
N LEU A 140 -6.97 1.56 -4.87
CA LEU A 140 -6.56 1.74 -6.27
C LEU A 140 -7.37 0.89 -7.25
N LYS A 141 -7.80 -0.32 -6.86
CA LYS A 141 -8.73 -1.13 -7.65
C LYS A 141 -10.09 -0.47 -7.83
N ASN A 142 -10.50 0.37 -6.89
CA ASN A 142 -11.81 1.00 -6.83
C ASN A 142 -11.82 2.45 -7.35
N LEU A 143 -10.67 3.03 -7.66
CA LEU A 143 -10.59 4.36 -8.25
C LEU A 143 -11.28 4.38 -9.62
N PRO A 144 -12.17 5.35 -9.91
CA PRO A 144 -12.72 5.52 -11.25
C PRO A 144 -11.61 5.74 -12.29
N ALA A 145 -11.83 5.27 -13.50
CA ALA A 145 -10.88 5.48 -14.58
C ALA A 145 -10.61 6.97 -14.81
N GLY A 146 -9.32 7.35 -14.83
CA GLY A 146 -8.90 8.74 -15.01
C GLY A 146 -9.07 9.65 -13.78
N ALA A 147 -9.65 9.16 -12.67
CA ALA A 147 -9.75 9.95 -11.45
C ALA A 147 -8.45 9.92 -10.64
N ALA A 148 -8.21 10.98 -9.89
CA ALA A 148 -7.26 11.00 -8.78
C ALA A 148 -8.03 10.84 -7.47
N GLY A 149 -7.41 10.21 -6.48
CA GLY A 149 -7.92 10.08 -5.13
C GLY A 149 -6.99 10.75 -4.13
N SER A 150 -7.51 11.06 -2.96
CA SER A 150 -6.72 11.48 -1.80
C SER A 150 -7.13 10.70 -0.57
N GLY A 151 -6.28 10.69 0.43
CA GLY A 151 -6.54 10.03 1.70
C GLY A 151 -5.39 10.23 2.67
N HIS A 152 -5.38 9.43 3.71
CA HIS A 152 -4.38 9.51 4.77
C HIS A 152 -3.82 8.15 5.10
N ILE A 153 -2.55 8.12 5.50
CA ILE A 153 -1.95 7.01 6.23
C ILE A 153 -1.36 7.53 7.54
N VAL A 154 -1.22 6.65 8.52
CA VAL A 154 -0.47 6.94 9.75
C VAL A 154 0.89 6.27 9.65
N ALA A 155 1.95 7.07 9.72
CA ALA A 155 3.30 6.62 9.97
C ALA A 155 3.62 6.74 11.46
N PHE A 156 4.52 5.89 11.98
CA PHE A 156 4.90 5.87 13.38
C PHE A 156 6.41 6.07 13.58
N THR A 157 6.80 7.05 14.46
CA THR A 157 8.19 7.44 14.68
C THR A 157 8.58 7.76 16.14
N PRO A 158 8.29 7.06 17.20
CA PRO A 158 7.23 6.11 17.54
C PRO A 158 5.83 6.75 17.67
N LYS A 159 5.73 8.09 17.76
CA LYS A 159 4.43 8.78 17.78
C LYS A 159 3.75 8.72 16.41
N PRO A 160 2.42 8.68 16.38
CA PRO A 160 1.69 8.70 15.12
C PRO A 160 1.90 10.04 14.40
N LEU A 161 2.11 9.95 13.09
CA LEU A 161 2.19 11.07 12.17
C LEU A 161 1.19 10.83 11.05
N LEU A 162 0.22 11.71 10.91
CA LEU A 162 -0.72 11.66 9.80
C LEU A 162 -0.04 12.19 8.54
N VAL A 163 -0.04 11.38 7.49
CA VAL A 163 0.56 11.67 6.19
C VAL A 163 -0.55 11.75 5.16
N ASN A 164 -0.61 12.85 4.42
CA ASN A 164 -1.52 13.01 3.29
C ASN A 164 -1.06 12.15 2.12
N THR A 165 -1.99 11.57 1.39
CA THR A 165 -1.69 10.79 0.20
C THR A 165 -2.46 11.30 -1.01
N THR A 166 -1.82 11.29 -2.17
CA THR A 166 -2.48 11.49 -3.46
C THR A 166 -2.30 10.26 -4.31
N LEU A 167 -3.41 9.70 -4.79
CA LEU A 167 -3.48 8.49 -5.58
C LEU A 167 -3.81 8.89 -7.03
N ARG A 168 -2.91 8.65 -7.98
CA ARG A 168 -3.16 9.03 -9.37
C ARG A 168 -2.62 8.01 -10.36
N LYS A 169 -3.28 7.88 -11.49
CA LYS A 169 -2.75 7.11 -12.62
C LYS A 169 -1.45 7.78 -13.11
N GLU A 170 -0.39 6.98 -13.28
CA GLU A 170 0.89 7.41 -13.85
C GLU A 170 1.05 6.90 -15.29
N GLY A 171 0.52 5.72 -15.60
CA GLY A 171 0.65 5.12 -16.92
C GLY A 171 -0.01 3.75 -17.02
N GLU A 172 0.32 3.04 -18.09
CA GLU A 172 -0.09 1.66 -18.32
C GLU A 172 1.12 0.84 -18.76
N ASP A 173 1.20 -0.39 -18.26
CA ASP A 173 2.25 -1.33 -18.62
C ASP A 173 1.65 -2.66 -19.08
N ARG A 174 2.36 -3.36 -19.98
CA ARG A 174 1.99 -4.70 -20.40
C ARG A 174 2.61 -5.73 -19.47
N PHE A 175 1.87 -6.79 -19.21
CA PHE A 175 2.36 -7.97 -18.49
C PHE A 175 1.81 -9.24 -19.15
N LEU A 176 2.39 -10.39 -18.78
CA LEU A 176 1.91 -11.69 -19.25
C LEU A 176 1.21 -12.42 -18.12
N LEU A 177 0.01 -12.92 -18.38
CA LEU A 177 -0.70 -13.87 -17.53
C LEU A 177 -0.65 -15.24 -18.22
N GLY A 178 0.29 -16.10 -17.81
CA GLY A 178 0.75 -17.18 -18.66
C GLY A 178 1.36 -16.60 -19.93
N ASP A 179 0.89 -17.05 -21.10
CA ASP A 179 1.32 -16.53 -22.40
C ASP A 179 0.41 -15.42 -22.95
N ALA A 180 -0.66 -15.07 -22.23
CA ALA A 180 -1.62 -14.07 -22.69
C ALA A 180 -1.21 -12.66 -22.28
N PRO A 181 -1.00 -11.73 -23.24
CA PRO A 181 -0.70 -10.34 -22.92
C PRO A 181 -1.90 -9.65 -22.28
N ARG A 182 -1.64 -8.90 -21.21
CA ARG A 182 -2.61 -8.11 -20.44
C ARG A 182 -2.05 -6.72 -20.19
N THR A 183 -2.91 -5.82 -19.74
CA THR A 183 -2.54 -4.45 -19.37
C THR A 183 -2.79 -4.23 -17.89
N ALA A 184 -1.85 -3.55 -17.26
CA ALA A 184 -1.96 -3.04 -15.90
C ALA A 184 -1.95 -1.52 -15.90
N THR A 185 -2.79 -0.91 -15.09
CA THR A 185 -2.65 0.52 -14.76
C THR A 185 -1.57 0.66 -13.70
N ARG A 186 -0.58 1.50 -13.96
CA ARG A 186 0.39 1.94 -12.98
C ARG A 186 -0.14 3.19 -12.28
N TYR A 187 -0.24 3.10 -10.96
CA TYR A 187 -0.61 4.19 -10.08
C TYR A 187 0.61 4.69 -9.32
N LEU A 188 0.65 5.99 -9.13
CA LEU A 188 1.58 6.68 -8.23
C LEU A 188 0.82 7.09 -6.97
N VAL A 189 1.40 6.80 -5.83
CA VAL A 189 0.95 7.26 -4.51
C VAL A 189 2.01 8.21 -3.98
N HIS A 190 1.67 9.49 -4.01
CA HIS A 190 2.51 10.55 -3.46
C HIS A 190 2.21 10.72 -1.97
N LEU A 191 3.26 10.84 -1.17
CA LEU A 191 3.19 11.03 0.28
C LEU A 191 3.59 12.46 0.61
N ASP A 192 2.65 13.22 1.20
CA ASP A 192 2.90 14.58 1.69
C ASP A 192 2.82 14.61 3.22
N VAL A 193 3.92 14.95 3.85
CA VAL A 193 4.03 14.99 5.32
C VAL A 193 3.82 16.41 5.80
N PRO A 194 2.69 16.72 6.47
CA PRO A 194 2.41 18.06 6.97
C PRO A 194 3.51 18.55 7.93
N GLY A 195 3.92 19.81 7.77
CA GLY A 195 4.90 20.46 8.65
C GLY A 195 6.37 20.20 8.33
N LEU A 196 6.68 19.47 7.24
CA LEU A 196 8.08 19.24 6.81
C LEU A 196 8.84 20.50 6.39
N LYS A 197 8.17 21.64 6.19
CA LYS A 197 8.83 22.92 5.86
C LYS A 197 9.60 23.58 7.02
N GLY A 198 9.81 22.86 8.14
CA GLY A 198 10.50 23.37 9.33
C GLY A 198 11.31 22.30 10.05
N VAL A 199 10.94 22.01 11.30
CA VAL A 199 11.68 21.12 12.22
C VAL A 199 11.64 19.63 11.80
N ALA A 200 10.60 19.19 11.10
CA ALA A 200 10.49 17.80 10.66
C ALA A 200 11.36 17.46 9.44
N ALA A 201 11.73 18.46 8.62
CA ALA A 201 12.68 18.28 7.51
C ALA A 201 14.05 17.78 7.98
N SER A 202 14.49 18.14 9.19
CA SER A 202 15.76 17.67 9.76
C SER A 202 15.73 16.21 10.21
N LEU A 203 14.56 15.68 10.60
CA LEU A 203 14.36 14.28 10.98
C LEU A 203 14.19 13.36 9.76
N MET A 204 13.62 13.87 8.67
CA MET A 204 13.31 13.09 7.47
C MET A 204 14.32 13.30 6.32
N GLY A 205 15.02 14.42 6.28
CA GLY A 205 16.17 14.71 5.37
C GLY A 205 15.84 14.81 3.88
N LYS A 206 14.69 14.30 3.42
CA LYS A 206 14.12 14.38 2.07
C LYS A 206 12.65 14.03 2.14
N ASP A 207 11.88 14.50 1.17
CA ASP A 207 10.51 14.03 0.96
C ASP A 207 10.50 12.51 0.80
N PRO A 208 9.52 11.80 1.39
CA PRO A 208 9.40 10.36 1.20
C PRO A 208 9.22 10.05 -0.28
N PRO A 209 9.90 9.01 -0.81
CA PRO A 209 9.76 8.67 -2.21
C PRO A 209 8.33 8.20 -2.53
N ASP A 210 7.90 8.49 -3.75
CA ASP A 210 6.63 8.01 -4.27
C ASP A 210 6.57 6.48 -4.29
N LEU A 211 5.39 5.94 -3.95
CA LEU A 211 5.10 4.52 -4.06
C LEU A 211 4.40 4.24 -5.39
N ARG A 212 4.65 3.08 -5.98
CA ARG A 212 4.00 2.66 -7.21
C ARG A 212 3.27 1.34 -7.03
N TYR A 213 2.10 1.26 -7.63
CA TYR A 213 1.26 0.07 -7.65
C TYR A 213 0.83 -0.26 -9.07
N TRP A 214 0.82 -1.53 -9.41
CA TRP A 214 0.26 -2.02 -10.66
C TRP A 214 -1.00 -2.83 -10.37
N VAL A 215 -2.07 -2.44 -11.03
CA VAL A 215 -3.38 -3.07 -10.91
C VAL A 215 -3.79 -3.56 -12.29
N ALA A 216 -4.08 -4.86 -12.42
CA ALA A 216 -4.62 -5.44 -13.65
C ALA A 216 -5.93 -4.76 -14.01
N THR A 217 -6.08 -4.37 -15.27
CA THR A 217 -7.34 -3.85 -15.81
C THR A 217 -8.23 -5.00 -16.26
N GLY A 218 -9.56 -4.80 -16.18
CA GLY A 218 -10.53 -5.79 -16.59
C GLY A 218 -11.82 -5.71 -15.78
N PRO A 219 -12.74 -6.67 -15.97
CA PRO A 219 -14.00 -6.72 -15.23
C PRO A 219 -13.80 -6.82 -13.71
N VAL A 220 -12.72 -7.49 -13.28
CA VAL A 220 -12.31 -7.60 -11.88
C VAL A 220 -10.85 -7.16 -11.78
N PRO A 221 -10.58 -5.94 -11.31
CA PRO A 221 -9.22 -5.46 -11.14
C PRO A 221 -8.50 -6.22 -10.02
N ALA A 222 -7.20 -6.49 -10.21
CA ALA A 222 -6.40 -7.24 -9.27
C ALA A 222 -5.04 -6.58 -9.03
N PHE A 223 -4.53 -6.67 -7.79
CA PHE A 223 -3.15 -6.29 -7.48
C PHE A 223 -2.17 -7.19 -8.23
N LEU A 224 -1.11 -6.59 -8.78
CA LEU A 224 -0.04 -7.30 -9.47
C LEU A 224 1.32 -7.06 -8.84
N LYS A 225 1.63 -5.79 -8.57
CA LYS A 225 2.95 -5.36 -8.13
C LYS A 225 2.88 -4.11 -7.28
N PHE A 226 3.77 -4.01 -6.33
CA PHE A 226 4.09 -2.80 -5.56
C PHE A 226 5.58 -2.50 -5.68
N GLU A 227 5.94 -1.25 -5.66
CA GLU A 227 7.32 -0.78 -5.62
C GLU A 227 7.42 0.46 -4.73
N GLY A 228 8.24 0.37 -3.67
CA GLY A 228 8.38 1.45 -2.72
C GLY A 228 9.09 1.05 -1.43
N GLU A 229 9.12 1.98 -0.49
CA GLU A 229 9.59 1.73 0.86
C GLU A 229 8.48 1.10 1.71
N MET A 230 8.78 0.06 2.47
CA MET A 230 7.84 -0.58 3.41
C MET A 230 8.06 -0.11 4.86
N TYR A 231 9.02 0.77 5.09
CA TYR A 231 9.24 1.51 6.33
C TYR A 231 9.99 2.80 6.03
N LEU A 232 9.90 3.76 6.93
CA LEU A 232 10.48 5.09 6.75
C LEU A 232 12.00 5.03 6.53
N LYS A 233 12.47 5.62 5.43
CA LYS A 233 13.88 5.58 4.97
C LYS A 233 14.38 4.15 4.68
N GLY A 234 13.47 3.22 4.40
CA GLY A 234 13.80 1.88 3.97
C GLY A 234 14.37 1.81 2.57
N PRO A 235 14.88 0.67 2.16
CA PRO A 235 15.23 0.46 0.77
C PRO A 235 13.97 0.35 -0.09
N ARG A 236 14.12 0.67 -1.35
CA ARG A 236 13.08 0.43 -2.34
C ARG A 236 12.98 -1.08 -2.59
N TRP A 237 11.85 -1.65 -2.25
CA TRP A 237 11.51 -3.03 -2.48
C TRP A 237 10.46 -3.19 -3.57
N VAL A 238 10.44 -4.36 -4.18
CA VAL A 238 9.47 -4.77 -5.19
C VAL A 238 8.71 -5.98 -4.66
N VAL A 239 7.40 -5.87 -4.56
CA VAL A 239 6.49 -6.96 -4.19
C VAL A 239 5.68 -7.36 -5.41
N GLU A 240 5.69 -8.64 -5.77
CA GLU A 240 4.99 -9.19 -6.93
C GLU A 240 4.22 -10.46 -6.56
N LEU A 241 3.13 -10.73 -7.28
CA LEU A 241 2.46 -12.02 -7.20
C LEU A 241 3.43 -13.14 -7.63
N ALA A 242 3.47 -14.21 -6.84
CA ALA A 242 4.25 -15.39 -7.15
C ALA A 242 3.38 -16.45 -7.84
N ALA A 243 3.88 -17.02 -8.95
CA ALA A 243 3.29 -18.21 -9.54
C ALA A 243 3.79 -19.45 -8.78
N PRO A 244 2.91 -20.35 -8.31
CA PRO A 244 3.32 -21.61 -7.71
C PRO A 244 4.12 -22.45 -8.72
N ARG A 245 5.22 -23.07 -8.28
CA ARG A 245 5.99 -24.04 -9.07
C ARG A 245 5.95 -25.38 -8.37
N TRP A 246 5.59 -26.42 -9.12
CA TRP A 246 5.63 -27.80 -8.60
C TRP A 246 7.04 -28.35 -8.73
N PRO A 247 7.54 -29.10 -7.74
CA PRO A 247 8.80 -29.83 -7.89
C PRO A 247 8.75 -30.73 -9.13
N ALA A 248 9.87 -30.82 -9.83
CA ALA A 248 9.98 -31.81 -10.91
C ALA A 248 9.72 -33.21 -10.36
N ALA A 249 8.95 -34.02 -11.08
CA ALA A 249 8.77 -35.43 -10.70
C ALA A 249 10.16 -36.11 -10.60
N PRO A 250 10.40 -36.94 -9.57
CA PRO A 250 11.66 -37.66 -9.48
C PRO A 250 11.85 -38.47 -10.77
N SER A 251 13.01 -38.35 -11.40
CA SER A 251 13.40 -39.19 -12.54
C SER A 251 13.34 -40.65 -12.09
N ARG A 252 12.54 -41.47 -12.77
CA ARG A 252 12.48 -42.91 -12.56
C ARG A 252 13.72 -43.59 -13.10
#